data_ca2d28d16f3a1f155850b594c0909e25
#
_entry.id   ca2d28d16f3a1f155850b594c0909e25
#
_cell.length_a   1.000
_cell.length_b   1.000
_cell.length_c   1.000
_cell.angle_alpha   90.00
_cell.angle_beta   90.00
_cell.angle_gamma   90.00
#
_symmetry.space_group_name_H-M   'P 1'
#
loop_
_entity.id
_entity.type
_entity.pdbx_description
1 polymer ?
#
loop_
_entity_poly.entity_id
_entity_poly.type
_entity_poly.pdbx_seq_one_letter_code
_entity_poly.pdbx_strand_id
1 'polypeptide(L)'
;MSKIFLKDMIYRQARVVLTIIGITLLIALILFLGGIMNGMKIQARQYVESTGADIWISAKGSGGAFIGFSLLVPEYLAFLRHDKRLTADSVSPLVFAQARPIIRGKAGKAIVVGYKRDKLGGPRHAIEGRMFAPSEFEDYRPQDLPLAEVVVDEKMGLTIGERIMIGGKELKVVGKTKSLMFVLDTPLLFMDIRTAQDVLLDNYLHVNMMIAKSKGNHNVSEIATDLNQQGSIEVRTLDQTLNDIIDTYVDEPMKAVTFLRVMLCLAAFILVTMITYVTTLEKTQEIGILKAIGASNHYVMLLILKQVALTSVIGVVFGLILSYLFAIFAPIFVRIDPVESAVVAAISFKACCAGGYLAGYRATLVDPMVAFRGEI
;
A
#
# COMPACT_ATOMS: atom_id res chain seq x y z
N MET A 1 -30.09 -3.97 -37.36
CA MET A 1 -30.22 -2.97 -36.26
C MET A 1 -28.90 -2.63 -35.54
N SER A 2 -27.94 -3.54 -35.36
CA SER A 2 -26.61 -3.21 -34.78
C SER A 2 -25.76 -2.26 -35.62
N LYS A 3 -25.94 -2.26 -36.94
CA LYS A 3 -25.18 -1.40 -37.87
C LYS A 3 -25.52 0.10 -37.79
N ILE A 4 -26.76 0.45 -37.42
CA ILE A 4 -27.17 1.86 -37.29
C ILE A 4 -26.53 2.45 -36.04
N PHE A 5 -26.48 1.69 -34.96
CA PHE A 5 -25.87 2.06 -33.68
C PHE A 5 -24.34 2.29 -33.79
N LEU A 6 -23.62 1.39 -34.48
CA LEU A 6 -22.20 1.56 -34.75
C LEU A 6 -21.91 2.78 -35.65
N LYS A 7 -22.75 3.03 -36.63
CA LYS A 7 -22.60 4.15 -37.55
C LYS A 7 -22.80 5.51 -36.89
N ASP A 8 -23.70 5.58 -35.91
CA ASP A 8 -23.96 6.77 -35.11
C ASP A 8 -22.80 7.07 -34.12
N MET A 9 -22.22 6.05 -33.53
CA MET A 9 -20.97 6.19 -32.75
C MET A 9 -19.81 6.73 -33.58
N ILE A 10 -19.74 6.37 -34.85
CA ILE A 10 -18.70 6.82 -35.77
C ILE A 10 -18.93 8.28 -36.23
N TYR A 11 -20.16 8.75 -36.30
CA TYR A 11 -20.48 10.13 -36.74
C TYR A 11 -20.20 11.19 -35.63
N ARG A 12 -20.26 10.80 -34.35
CA ARG A 12 -19.99 11.67 -33.17
C ARG A 12 -18.77 11.21 -32.39
N GLN A 13 -17.71 10.79 -33.06
CA GLN A 13 -16.50 10.15 -32.49
C GLN A 13 -15.88 10.95 -31.36
N ALA A 14 -15.78 12.28 -31.48
CA ALA A 14 -15.09 13.11 -30.48
C ALA A 14 -15.70 12.98 -29.05
N ARG A 15 -17.04 12.94 -28.96
CA ARG A 15 -17.72 12.88 -27.66
C ARG A 15 -17.66 11.48 -27.03
N VAL A 16 -17.84 10.43 -27.82
CA VAL A 16 -17.70 9.05 -27.38
C VAL A 16 -16.28 8.79 -26.89
N VAL A 17 -15.29 9.24 -27.67
CA VAL A 17 -13.86 9.14 -27.28
C VAL A 17 -13.58 9.91 -25.99
N LEU A 18 -14.10 11.14 -25.88
CA LEU A 18 -13.91 11.92 -24.64
C LEU A 18 -14.53 11.24 -23.41
N THR A 19 -15.71 10.61 -23.58
CA THR A 19 -16.36 9.83 -22.51
C THR A 19 -15.50 8.63 -22.10
N ILE A 20 -15.03 7.87 -23.10
CA ILE A 20 -14.16 6.71 -22.86
C ILE A 20 -12.88 7.15 -22.13
N ILE A 21 -12.22 8.22 -22.60
CA ILE A 21 -11.01 8.77 -21.96
C ILE A 21 -11.31 9.16 -20.51
N GLY A 22 -12.41 9.88 -20.26
CA GLY A 22 -12.80 10.28 -18.90
C GLY A 22 -13.01 9.10 -17.98
N ILE A 23 -13.75 8.08 -18.40
CA ILE A 23 -13.98 6.85 -17.63
C ILE A 23 -12.66 6.12 -17.43
N THR A 24 -11.83 5.97 -18.45
CA THR A 24 -10.51 5.33 -18.42
C THR A 24 -9.62 5.96 -17.37
N LEU A 25 -9.48 7.30 -17.38
CA LEU A 25 -8.62 8.00 -16.43
C LEU A 25 -9.11 7.88 -14.99
N LEU A 26 -10.42 8.01 -14.75
CA LEU A 26 -11.00 7.89 -13.42
C LEU A 26 -10.80 6.47 -12.85
N ILE A 27 -11.06 5.44 -13.65
CA ILE A 27 -10.88 4.05 -13.22
C ILE A 27 -9.40 3.72 -13.00
N ALA A 28 -8.53 4.16 -13.92
CA ALA A 28 -7.09 3.97 -13.76
C ALA A 28 -6.59 4.57 -12.44
N LEU A 29 -7.05 5.78 -12.10
CA LEU A 29 -6.67 6.45 -10.86
C LEU A 29 -7.21 5.72 -9.62
N ILE A 30 -8.47 5.27 -9.63
CA ILE A 30 -9.07 4.50 -8.53
C ILE A 30 -8.27 3.22 -8.26
N LEU A 31 -7.92 2.49 -9.31
CA LEU A 31 -7.16 1.24 -9.21
C LEU A 31 -5.71 1.48 -8.80
N PHE A 32 -5.09 2.53 -9.33
CA PHE A 32 -3.73 2.91 -8.97
C PHE A 32 -3.61 3.26 -7.48
N LEU A 33 -4.55 4.04 -6.93
CA LEU A 33 -4.59 4.38 -5.52
C LEU A 33 -4.80 3.13 -4.62
N GLY A 34 -5.67 2.20 -5.05
CA GLY A 34 -5.81 0.90 -4.36
C GLY A 34 -4.54 0.07 -4.41
N GLY A 35 -3.86 0.08 -5.55
CA GLY A 35 -2.60 -0.62 -5.73
C GLY A 35 -1.47 -0.10 -4.83
N ILE A 36 -1.45 1.20 -4.51
CA ILE A 36 -0.52 1.77 -3.52
C ILE A 36 -0.80 1.17 -2.14
N MET A 37 -2.07 1.15 -1.70
CA MET A 37 -2.44 0.57 -0.40
C MET A 37 -2.01 -0.89 -0.29
N ASN A 38 -2.27 -1.69 -1.32
CA ASN A 38 -1.88 -3.10 -1.34
C ASN A 38 -0.36 -3.28 -1.35
N GLY A 39 0.36 -2.41 -2.07
CA GLY A 39 1.82 -2.39 -2.06
C GLY A 39 2.39 -2.15 -0.66
N MET A 40 1.84 -1.19 0.08
CA MET A 40 2.24 -0.89 1.45
C MET A 40 1.99 -2.08 2.41
N LYS A 41 0.83 -2.76 2.29
CA LYS A 41 0.51 -3.94 3.09
C LYS A 41 1.50 -5.10 2.85
N ILE A 42 1.88 -5.30 1.59
CA ILE A 42 2.87 -6.33 1.23
C ILE A 42 4.25 -6.00 1.81
N GLN A 43 4.69 -4.75 1.72
CA GLN A 43 6.00 -4.32 2.25
C GLN A 43 6.06 -4.48 3.77
N ALA A 44 5.02 -4.04 4.49
CA ALA A 44 4.94 -4.21 5.95
C ALA A 44 5.08 -5.69 6.34
N ARG A 45 4.31 -6.57 5.67
CA ARG A 45 4.34 -8.01 5.90
C ARG A 45 5.70 -8.63 5.59
N GLN A 46 6.29 -8.27 4.46
CA GLN A 46 7.54 -8.86 3.98
C GLN A 46 8.69 -8.70 4.98
N TYR A 47 8.86 -7.53 5.59
CA TYR A 47 9.89 -7.32 6.60
C TYR A 47 9.59 -8.11 7.87
N VAL A 48 8.38 -7.98 8.44
CA VAL A 48 8.01 -8.61 9.72
C VAL A 48 8.14 -10.13 9.63
N GLU A 49 7.65 -10.74 8.56
CA GLU A 49 7.78 -12.19 8.32
C GLU A 49 9.25 -12.61 8.11
N SER A 50 10.07 -11.76 7.49
CA SER A 50 11.50 -12.06 7.24
C SER A 50 12.33 -12.18 8.51
N THR A 51 11.85 -11.62 9.64
CA THR A 51 12.53 -11.71 10.93
C THR A 51 12.49 -13.11 11.53
N GLY A 52 11.50 -13.94 11.14
CA GLY A 52 11.29 -15.29 11.65
C GLY A 52 10.80 -15.36 13.09
N ALA A 53 10.32 -14.26 13.67
CA ALA A 53 9.77 -14.19 15.02
C ALA A 53 8.26 -14.50 15.04
N ASP A 54 7.81 -15.15 16.11
CA ASP A 54 6.40 -15.42 16.36
C ASP A 54 5.79 -14.42 17.34
N ILE A 55 6.66 -13.79 18.16
CA ILE A 55 6.29 -12.92 19.28
C ILE A 55 7.13 -11.65 19.22
N TRP A 56 6.47 -10.53 19.41
CA TRP A 56 7.03 -9.20 19.44
C TRP A 56 6.75 -8.54 20.78
N ILE A 57 7.76 -7.99 21.41
CA ILE A 57 7.71 -7.42 22.75
C ILE A 57 8.15 -5.96 22.69
N SER A 58 7.35 -5.07 23.25
CA SER A 58 7.60 -3.64 23.36
C SER A 58 7.26 -3.15 24.78
N ALA A 59 7.58 -1.91 25.10
CA ALA A 59 7.19 -1.31 26.37
C ALA A 59 5.67 -1.11 26.41
N LYS A 60 5.07 -1.30 27.59
CA LYS A 60 3.63 -1.13 27.79
C LYS A 60 3.19 0.29 27.44
N GLY A 61 2.09 0.38 26.69
CA GLY A 61 1.55 1.65 26.22
C GLY A 61 2.22 2.21 24.95
N SER A 62 3.15 1.47 24.34
CA SER A 62 3.73 1.84 23.05
C SER A 62 2.75 1.65 21.86
N GLY A 63 1.66 0.94 22.07
CA GLY A 63 0.70 0.58 21.02
C GLY A 63 1.18 -0.51 20.07
N GLY A 64 2.34 -1.13 20.36
CA GLY A 64 2.94 -2.19 19.56
C GLY A 64 4.40 -1.94 19.19
N ALA A 65 5.05 -2.95 18.65
CA ALA A 65 6.49 -2.99 18.44
C ALA A 65 7.03 -1.90 17.47
N PHE A 66 6.22 -1.42 16.51
CA PHE A 66 6.66 -0.48 15.47
C PHE A 66 5.95 0.87 15.53
N ILE A 67 5.08 1.10 16.50
CA ILE A 67 4.10 2.19 16.46
C ILE A 67 4.53 3.37 17.29
N GLY A 68 4.70 3.17 18.59
CA GLY A 68 5.03 4.23 19.51
C GLY A 68 6.44 4.15 20.07
N PHE A 69 6.74 5.08 20.96
CA PHE A 69 8.00 5.07 21.67
C PHE A 69 8.04 3.88 22.63
N SER A 70 9.05 3.04 22.48
CA SER A 70 9.30 1.88 23.30
C SER A 70 10.76 1.86 23.73
N LEU A 71 11.01 1.65 25.01
CA LEU A 71 12.34 1.49 25.54
C LEU A 71 12.30 0.36 26.57
N LEU A 72 13.08 -0.68 26.33
CA LEU A 72 13.17 -1.88 27.13
C LEU A 72 14.56 -1.99 27.75
N VAL A 73 14.60 -2.40 29.00
CA VAL A 73 15.84 -2.65 29.74
C VAL A 73 16.32 -4.11 29.56
N PRO A 74 17.62 -4.37 29.67
CA PRO A 74 18.21 -5.70 29.43
C PRO A 74 17.64 -6.82 30.31
N GLU A 75 17.13 -6.49 31.49
CA GLU A 75 16.59 -7.45 32.44
C GLU A 75 15.43 -8.26 31.87
N TYR A 76 14.62 -7.64 31.00
CA TYR A 76 13.55 -8.34 30.29
C TYR A 76 14.07 -9.42 29.34
N LEU A 77 15.27 -9.24 28.79
CA LEU A 77 15.89 -10.25 27.93
C LEU A 77 16.20 -11.52 28.73
N ALA A 78 16.74 -11.37 29.94
CA ALA A 78 17.04 -12.51 30.84
C ALA A 78 15.74 -13.20 31.26
N PHE A 79 14.72 -12.41 31.65
CA PHE A 79 13.41 -12.92 32.03
C PHE A 79 12.77 -13.76 30.89
N LEU A 80 12.72 -13.25 29.68
CA LEU A 80 12.15 -13.94 28.50
C LEU A 80 12.92 -15.22 28.14
N ARG A 81 14.24 -15.24 28.29
CA ARG A 81 15.06 -16.43 28.03
C ARG A 81 14.81 -17.57 29.02
N HIS A 82 14.34 -17.28 30.24
CA HIS A 82 13.98 -18.28 31.22
C HIS A 82 12.58 -18.87 31.03
N ASP A 83 11.75 -18.27 30.18
CA ASP A 83 10.43 -18.84 29.84
C ASP A 83 10.60 -20.11 28.99
N LYS A 84 10.20 -21.25 29.55
CA LYS A 84 10.35 -22.57 28.93
C LYS A 84 9.52 -22.74 27.63
N ARG A 85 8.52 -21.88 27.42
CA ARG A 85 7.65 -21.88 26.25
C ARG A 85 8.31 -21.20 25.06
N LEU A 86 9.36 -20.39 25.29
CA LEU A 86 10.15 -19.73 24.27
C LEU A 86 11.42 -20.52 23.97
N THR A 87 11.89 -20.43 22.75
CA THR A 87 13.22 -20.93 22.40
C THR A 87 14.26 -19.94 22.91
N ALA A 88 14.98 -20.29 23.97
CA ALA A 88 15.89 -19.38 24.67
C ALA A 88 16.89 -18.67 23.74
N ASP A 89 17.44 -19.39 22.76
CA ASP A 89 18.36 -18.84 21.76
C ASP A 89 17.70 -17.93 20.72
N SER A 90 16.37 -17.96 20.61
CA SER A 90 15.63 -17.11 19.69
C SER A 90 15.29 -15.74 20.26
N VAL A 91 15.30 -15.60 21.60
CA VAL A 91 15.02 -14.31 22.25
C VAL A 91 16.12 -13.33 21.91
N SER A 92 15.78 -12.34 21.07
CA SER A 92 16.73 -11.40 20.50
C SER A 92 16.27 -9.96 20.71
N PRO A 93 17.18 -9.09 21.19
CA PRO A 93 16.90 -7.67 21.22
C PRO A 93 16.98 -7.07 19.82
N LEU A 94 16.19 -6.04 19.56
CA LEU A 94 16.11 -5.33 18.29
C LEU A 94 16.07 -3.81 18.54
N VAL A 95 16.74 -3.06 17.69
CA VAL A 95 16.61 -1.61 17.57
C VAL A 95 16.00 -1.31 16.23
N PHE A 96 14.86 -0.63 16.23
CA PHE A 96 14.15 -0.24 15.01
C PHE A 96 13.76 1.24 15.11
N ALA A 97 14.36 2.09 14.30
CA ALA A 97 14.07 3.52 14.34
C ALA A 97 14.23 4.17 12.96
N GLN A 98 13.44 5.23 12.74
CA GLN A 98 13.65 6.09 11.58
C GLN A 98 14.95 6.86 11.70
N ALA A 99 15.68 6.94 10.59
CA ALA A 99 16.91 7.69 10.48
C ALA A 99 16.91 8.56 9.22
N ARG A 100 17.76 9.59 9.26
CA ARG A 100 18.03 10.45 8.10
C ARG A 100 19.48 10.30 7.68
N PRO A 101 19.83 9.25 6.91
CA PRO A 101 21.17 9.09 6.43
C PRO A 101 21.56 10.25 5.51
N ILE A 102 22.78 10.75 5.67
CA ILE A 102 23.38 11.70 4.73
C ILE A 102 24.19 10.87 3.73
N ILE A 103 23.75 10.91 2.47
CA ILE A 103 24.32 10.16 1.37
C ILE A 103 24.80 11.18 0.32
N ARG A 104 26.09 11.19 0.02
CA ARG A 104 26.68 12.15 -0.95
C ARG A 104 26.28 13.60 -0.66
N GLY A 105 26.20 13.97 0.63
CA GLY A 105 25.81 15.31 1.08
C GLY A 105 24.30 15.62 1.06
N LYS A 106 23.45 14.65 0.70
CA LYS A 106 22.00 14.81 0.70
C LYS A 106 21.35 13.96 1.80
N ALA A 107 20.41 14.54 2.54
CA ALA A 107 19.64 13.80 3.53
C ALA A 107 18.61 12.89 2.85
N GLY A 108 18.65 11.61 3.20
CA GLY A 108 17.66 10.60 2.79
C GLY A 108 16.66 10.29 3.89
N LYS A 109 15.77 9.32 3.63
CA LYS A 109 14.92 8.68 4.63
C LYS A 109 15.23 7.20 4.63
N ALA A 110 15.39 6.61 5.79
CA ALA A 110 15.59 5.17 5.95
C ALA A 110 15.13 4.74 7.34
N ILE A 111 14.98 3.44 7.53
CA ILE A 111 14.79 2.83 8.84
C ILE A 111 16.03 2.00 9.14
N VAL A 112 16.59 2.23 10.30
CA VAL A 112 17.71 1.42 10.83
C VAL A 112 17.15 0.25 11.62
N VAL A 113 17.65 -0.92 11.32
CA VAL A 113 17.39 -2.17 12.03
C VAL A 113 18.70 -2.68 12.63
N GLY A 114 18.82 -2.55 13.94
CA GLY A 114 19.94 -3.08 14.70
C GLY A 114 19.58 -4.43 15.32
N TYR A 115 20.31 -5.47 14.99
CA TYR A 115 20.10 -6.81 15.56
C TYR A 115 21.42 -7.56 15.69
N LYS A 116 21.41 -8.65 16.48
CA LYS A 116 22.57 -9.53 16.58
C LYS A 116 22.63 -10.42 15.35
N ARG A 117 23.76 -10.39 14.64
CA ARG A 117 24.03 -11.32 13.53
C ARG A 117 23.75 -12.75 14.03
N ASP A 118 23.26 -13.64 13.20
CA ASP A 118 22.92 -15.02 13.51
C ASP A 118 21.74 -15.25 14.48
N LYS A 119 21.09 -14.17 14.94
CA LYS A 119 19.81 -14.21 15.69
C LYS A 119 18.65 -13.73 14.83
N LEU A 120 17.45 -13.72 15.41
CA LEU A 120 16.26 -13.16 14.76
C LEU A 120 16.38 -11.64 14.62
N GLY A 121 15.71 -11.07 13.62
CA GLY A 121 15.56 -9.60 13.45
C GLY A 121 15.87 -9.06 12.07
N GLY A 122 16.52 -9.84 11.22
CA GLY A 122 16.85 -9.38 9.87
C GLY A 122 17.43 -10.46 8.97
N PRO A 123 17.89 -10.07 7.76
CA PRO A 123 18.40 -11.01 6.78
C PRO A 123 19.67 -11.72 7.27
N ARG A 124 19.77 -13.01 6.99
CA ARG A 124 20.96 -13.80 7.34
C ARG A 124 22.08 -13.66 6.31
N HIS A 125 21.75 -13.34 5.06
CA HIS A 125 22.70 -13.24 3.95
C HIS A 125 22.45 -11.96 3.15
N ALA A 126 23.54 -11.34 2.70
CA ALA A 126 23.50 -10.28 1.72
C ALA A 126 23.44 -10.90 0.31
N ILE A 127 22.79 -10.21 -0.64
CA ILE A 127 22.78 -10.64 -2.06
C ILE A 127 24.07 -10.23 -2.77
N GLU A 128 24.70 -9.16 -2.31
CA GLU A 128 25.96 -8.65 -2.81
C GLU A 128 26.84 -8.22 -1.62
N GLY A 129 28.11 -8.54 -1.63
CA GLY A 129 29.01 -8.28 -0.52
C GLY A 129 28.87 -9.25 0.64
N ARG A 130 28.85 -8.75 1.85
CA ARG A 130 28.71 -9.53 3.08
C ARG A 130 27.81 -8.86 4.11
N MET A 131 27.37 -9.64 5.10
CA MET A 131 26.71 -9.06 6.28
C MET A 131 27.75 -8.30 7.14
N PHE A 132 27.25 -7.39 7.96
CA PHE A 132 28.07 -6.67 8.95
C PHE A 132 28.75 -7.63 9.93
N ALA A 133 29.90 -7.23 10.47
CA ALA A 133 30.60 -7.99 11.49
C ALA A 133 29.81 -7.92 12.81
N PRO A 134 29.72 -9.04 13.57
CA PRO A 134 29.14 -9.00 14.90
C PRO A 134 30.07 -8.21 15.85
N SER A 135 29.47 -7.48 16.80
CA SER A 135 30.24 -6.94 17.91
C SER A 135 30.70 -8.08 18.84
N GLU A 136 32.01 -8.27 18.93
CA GLU A 136 32.59 -9.37 19.71
C GLU A 136 32.63 -9.12 21.23
N PHE A 137 32.40 -7.88 21.68
CA PHE A 137 32.61 -7.49 23.07
C PHE A 137 31.31 -7.05 23.77
N GLU A 138 31.01 -7.65 24.92
CA GLU A 138 29.94 -7.19 25.81
C GLU A 138 30.28 -5.85 26.52
N ASP A 139 31.59 -5.54 26.68
CA ASP A 139 32.12 -4.36 27.38
C ASP A 139 32.74 -3.30 26.45
N TYR A 140 32.12 -3.06 25.33
CA TYR A 140 32.66 -2.24 24.27
C TYR A 140 32.67 -0.73 24.59
N ARG A 141 33.82 -0.06 24.39
CA ARG A 141 33.96 1.40 24.47
C ARG A 141 33.99 2.02 23.06
N PRO A 142 33.30 3.15 22.82
CA PRO A 142 33.14 3.74 21.47
C PRO A 142 34.43 4.14 20.74
N GLN A 143 35.52 4.29 21.47
CA GLN A 143 36.77 4.87 20.94
C GLN A 143 37.62 3.90 20.10
N ASP A 144 37.34 2.59 20.16
CA ASP A 144 38.16 1.55 19.53
C ASP A 144 37.50 0.89 18.30
N LEU A 145 36.39 1.45 17.77
CA LEU A 145 35.68 0.85 16.63
C LEU A 145 36.43 0.98 15.31
N PRO A 146 36.61 -0.11 14.57
CA PRO A 146 36.68 -0.03 13.13
C PRO A 146 35.41 0.61 12.60
N LEU A 147 35.50 1.31 11.46
CA LEU A 147 34.39 2.01 10.83
C LEU A 147 33.13 1.15 10.90
N ALA A 148 32.06 1.66 11.50
CA ALA A 148 30.82 0.92 11.69
C ALA A 148 30.26 0.45 10.34
N GLU A 149 29.78 -0.79 10.27
CA GLU A 149 29.35 -1.43 9.04
C GLU A 149 27.82 -1.41 8.89
N VAL A 150 27.37 -1.20 7.66
CA VAL A 150 25.95 -1.21 7.34
C VAL A 150 25.68 -2.02 6.07
N VAL A 151 24.60 -2.77 6.07
CA VAL A 151 24.02 -3.44 4.91
C VAL A 151 22.80 -2.66 4.47
N VAL A 152 22.74 -2.30 3.18
CA VAL A 152 21.72 -1.41 2.63
C VAL A 152 20.84 -2.14 1.61
N ASP A 153 19.66 -1.61 1.31
CA ASP A 153 18.87 -2.15 0.21
C ASP A 153 19.42 -1.71 -1.16
N GLU A 154 19.35 -2.59 -2.16
CA GLU A 154 19.83 -2.34 -3.53
C GLU A 154 19.23 -1.08 -4.16
N LYS A 155 17.95 -0.77 -3.83
CA LYS A 155 17.23 0.41 -4.34
C LYS A 155 17.81 1.75 -3.86
N MET A 156 18.66 1.76 -2.84
CA MET A 156 19.35 2.99 -2.43
C MET A 156 20.43 3.45 -3.42
N GLY A 157 20.81 2.60 -4.40
CA GLY A 157 21.80 2.94 -5.42
C GLY A 157 23.21 3.20 -4.86
N LEU A 158 23.52 2.66 -3.66
CA LEU A 158 24.83 2.75 -3.02
C LEU A 158 25.74 1.62 -3.47
N THR A 159 27.03 1.87 -3.51
CA THR A 159 28.04 0.86 -3.84
C THR A 159 28.70 0.32 -2.57
N ILE A 160 29.16 -0.95 -2.64
CA ILE A 160 29.94 -1.54 -1.53
C ILE A 160 31.22 -0.73 -1.35
N GLY A 161 31.53 -0.41 -0.09
CA GLY A 161 32.65 0.45 0.28
C GLY A 161 32.30 1.94 0.39
N GLU A 162 31.15 2.34 -0.12
CA GLU A 162 30.66 3.73 0.02
C GLU A 162 30.34 4.05 1.48
N ARG A 163 30.47 5.32 1.85
CA ARG A 163 30.24 5.79 3.22
C ARG A 163 28.97 6.61 3.30
N ILE A 164 28.22 6.38 4.36
CA ILE A 164 27.03 7.15 4.72
C ILE A 164 27.17 7.67 6.15
N MET A 165 26.47 8.74 6.47
CA MET A 165 26.49 9.30 7.82
C MET A 165 25.10 9.20 8.44
N ILE A 166 25.01 8.66 9.65
CA ILE A 166 23.76 8.55 10.44
C ILE A 166 24.09 8.96 11.88
N GLY A 167 23.29 9.85 12.48
CA GLY A 167 23.50 10.30 13.87
C GLY A 167 24.87 10.95 14.08
N GLY A 168 25.44 11.59 13.06
CA GLY A 168 26.77 12.17 13.12
C GLY A 168 27.94 11.19 13.00
N LYS A 169 27.66 9.88 12.83
CA LYS A 169 28.68 8.83 12.70
C LYS A 169 28.77 8.30 11.28
N GLU A 170 29.98 8.00 10.85
CA GLU A 170 30.27 7.47 9.52
C GLU A 170 30.18 5.95 9.52
N LEU A 171 29.41 5.38 8.57
CA LEU A 171 29.21 3.95 8.40
C LEU A 171 29.64 3.54 6.98
N LYS A 172 30.27 2.37 6.89
CA LYS A 172 30.70 1.79 5.61
C LYS A 172 29.68 0.76 5.11
N VAL A 173 29.25 0.91 3.87
CA VAL A 173 28.40 -0.07 3.19
C VAL A 173 29.23 -1.33 2.90
N VAL A 174 28.82 -2.48 3.45
CA VAL A 174 29.53 -3.76 3.29
C VAL A 174 28.74 -4.81 2.54
N GLY A 175 27.45 -4.61 2.38
CA GLY A 175 26.60 -5.53 1.64
C GLY A 175 25.28 -4.91 1.24
N LYS A 176 24.53 -5.65 0.41
CA LYS A 176 23.21 -5.23 -0.08
C LYS A 176 22.17 -6.31 0.18
N THR A 177 20.94 -5.88 0.43
CA THR A 177 19.73 -6.70 0.45
C THR A 177 18.88 -6.43 -0.79
N LYS A 178 17.91 -7.29 -1.05
CA LYS A 178 17.00 -7.15 -2.19
C LYS A 178 15.58 -6.88 -1.74
N SER A 179 15.12 -5.66 -2.08
CA SER A 179 13.71 -5.27 -1.90
C SER A 179 13.19 -5.44 -0.47
N LEU A 180 14.06 -5.33 0.54
CA LEU A 180 13.65 -5.26 1.94
C LEU A 180 13.34 -3.80 2.27
N MET A 181 12.09 -3.44 2.07
CA MET A 181 11.54 -2.11 2.33
C MET A 181 10.52 -2.18 3.45
N PHE A 182 10.35 -1.10 4.14
CA PHE A 182 9.21 -0.88 5.01
C PHE A 182 8.15 -0.05 4.27
N VAL A 183 7.08 0.32 4.93
CA VAL A 183 5.94 1.03 4.33
C VAL A 183 6.40 2.25 3.52
N LEU A 184 5.77 2.51 2.38
CA LEU A 184 6.07 3.61 1.44
C LEU A 184 7.50 3.57 0.87
N ASP A 185 7.95 2.40 0.48
CA ASP A 185 9.31 2.19 -0.07
C ASP A 185 10.44 2.78 0.79
N THR A 186 10.23 2.84 2.12
CA THR A 186 11.27 3.29 3.03
C THR A 186 12.34 2.20 3.14
N PRO A 187 13.58 2.45 2.70
CA PRO A 187 14.62 1.44 2.70
C PRO A 187 15.05 1.08 4.13
N LEU A 188 15.35 -0.20 4.33
CA LEU A 188 15.89 -0.73 5.58
C LEU A 188 17.43 -0.76 5.52
N LEU A 189 18.04 -0.32 6.60
CA LEU A 189 19.47 -0.34 6.84
C LEU A 189 19.75 -1.31 7.99
N PHE A 190 20.54 -2.33 7.73
CA PHE A 190 20.84 -3.37 8.70
C PHE A 190 22.25 -3.20 9.24
N MET A 191 22.37 -3.24 10.56
CA MET A 191 23.65 -3.13 11.25
C MET A 191 23.67 -3.92 12.56
N ASP A 192 24.83 -4.05 13.14
CA ASP A 192 24.95 -4.65 14.46
C ASP A 192 24.17 -3.83 15.51
N ILE A 193 23.58 -4.52 16.48
CA ILE A 193 22.73 -3.89 17.48
C ILE A 193 23.48 -2.82 18.29
N ARG A 194 24.75 -3.02 18.59
CA ARG A 194 25.57 -2.04 19.32
C ARG A 194 25.80 -0.79 18.49
N THR A 195 26.07 -0.95 17.20
CA THR A 195 26.15 0.16 16.27
C THR A 195 24.84 0.94 16.23
N ALA A 196 23.71 0.24 16.13
CA ALA A 196 22.41 0.91 16.08
C ALA A 196 22.07 1.64 17.40
N GLN A 197 22.38 1.06 18.54
CA GLN A 197 22.24 1.69 19.85
C GLN A 197 23.07 2.98 19.94
N ASP A 198 24.31 2.92 19.50
CA ASP A 198 25.25 4.04 19.50
C ASP A 198 24.81 5.19 18.56
N VAL A 199 24.33 4.84 17.36
CA VAL A 199 23.96 5.80 16.33
C VAL A 199 22.60 6.45 16.60
N LEU A 200 21.66 5.71 17.21
CA LEU A 200 20.25 6.12 17.32
C LEU A 200 19.83 6.50 18.74
N LEU A 201 20.37 5.83 19.75
CA LEU A 201 19.90 5.95 21.13
C LEU A 201 20.91 6.68 22.03
N ASP A 202 22.15 6.84 21.56
CA ASP A 202 23.29 7.31 22.37
C ASP A 202 23.39 6.54 23.73
N ASN A 203 22.99 5.29 23.69
CA ASN A 203 22.87 4.43 24.86
C ASN A 203 23.02 2.95 24.47
N TYR A 204 23.96 2.26 25.11
CA TYR A 204 24.28 0.86 24.80
C TYR A 204 23.47 -0.18 25.59
N LEU A 205 22.60 0.23 26.50
CA LEU A 205 21.85 -0.66 27.36
C LEU A 205 20.42 -0.91 26.89
N HIS A 206 19.80 0.08 26.29
CA HIS A 206 18.40 0.00 25.95
C HIS A 206 18.16 -0.50 24.52
N VAL A 207 17.04 -1.16 24.33
CA VAL A 207 16.49 -1.54 23.02
C VAL A 207 15.03 -1.12 22.94
N ASN A 208 14.51 -0.91 21.76
CA ASN A 208 13.12 -0.50 21.66
C ASN A 208 12.16 -1.66 21.44
N MET A 209 12.65 -2.85 21.12
CA MET A 209 11.83 -4.05 21.07
C MET A 209 12.67 -5.32 21.31
N MET A 210 11.99 -6.39 21.63
CA MET A 210 12.54 -7.74 21.66
C MET A 210 11.64 -8.65 20.85
N ILE A 211 12.23 -9.68 20.24
CA ILE A 211 11.52 -10.68 19.47
C ILE A 211 11.88 -12.06 19.93
N ALA A 212 10.95 -12.99 19.80
CA ALA A 212 11.16 -14.37 20.21
C ALA A 212 10.42 -15.34 19.27
N LYS A 213 10.83 -16.60 19.34
CA LYS A 213 10.16 -17.72 18.71
C LYS A 213 9.60 -18.67 19.74
N SER A 214 8.37 -19.11 19.55
CA SER A 214 7.75 -20.12 20.40
C SER A 214 8.45 -21.47 20.26
N LYS A 215 8.44 -22.27 21.31
CA LYS A 215 9.02 -23.59 21.33
C LYS A 215 7.94 -24.66 21.10
N GLY A 216 8.06 -25.39 20.00
CA GLY A 216 7.16 -26.51 19.71
C GLY A 216 5.73 -26.06 19.40
N ASN A 217 4.75 -26.80 19.94
CA ASN A 217 3.31 -26.60 19.67
C ASN A 217 2.62 -25.71 20.73
N HIS A 218 3.34 -24.86 21.44
CA HIS A 218 2.69 -23.95 22.36
C HIS A 218 1.87 -22.90 21.62
N ASN A 219 0.70 -22.59 22.17
CA ASN A 219 -0.18 -21.55 21.60
C ASN A 219 0.44 -20.17 21.83
N VAL A 220 0.87 -19.54 20.73
CA VAL A 220 1.53 -18.22 20.77
C VAL A 220 0.63 -17.15 21.39
N SER A 221 -0.68 -17.24 21.17
CA SER A 221 -1.64 -16.29 21.75
C SER A 221 -1.76 -16.42 23.27
N GLU A 222 -1.68 -17.64 23.83
CA GLU A 222 -1.66 -17.87 25.26
C GLU A 222 -0.38 -17.32 25.90
N ILE A 223 0.78 -17.57 25.28
CA ILE A 223 2.06 -17.02 25.73
C ILE A 223 1.99 -15.49 25.76
N ALA A 224 1.51 -14.87 24.69
CA ALA A 224 1.39 -13.42 24.62
C ALA A 224 0.44 -12.87 25.70
N THR A 225 -0.70 -13.53 25.94
CA THR A 225 -1.67 -13.13 26.97
C THR A 225 -1.07 -13.19 28.37
N ASP A 226 -0.40 -14.30 28.71
CA ASP A 226 0.21 -14.49 30.01
C ASP A 226 1.33 -13.48 30.27
N LEU A 227 2.20 -13.27 29.29
CA LEU A 227 3.29 -12.29 29.41
C LEU A 227 2.76 -10.86 29.56
N ASN A 228 1.67 -10.51 28.90
CA ASN A 228 1.00 -9.21 29.04
C ASN A 228 0.46 -8.96 30.47
N GLN A 229 0.10 -10.01 31.19
CA GLN A 229 -0.39 -9.89 32.56
C GLN A 229 0.73 -9.59 33.57
N GLN A 230 1.99 -9.84 33.19
CA GLN A 230 3.14 -9.75 34.09
C GLN A 230 3.75 -8.34 34.22
N GLY A 231 3.13 -7.30 33.68
CA GLY A 231 3.49 -5.94 34.10
C GLY A 231 3.82 -4.91 33.03
N SER A 232 5.10 -4.57 32.82
CA SER A 232 5.53 -3.35 32.11
C SER A 232 5.84 -3.55 30.63
N ILE A 233 5.53 -4.72 30.07
CA ILE A 233 5.71 -5.05 28.65
C ILE A 233 4.38 -5.25 27.95
N GLU A 234 4.39 -5.04 26.67
CA GLU A 234 3.31 -5.34 25.75
C GLU A 234 3.79 -6.39 24.75
N VAL A 235 3.09 -7.51 24.71
CA VAL A 235 3.46 -8.67 23.90
C VAL A 235 2.40 -8.91 22.83
N ARG A 236 2.83 -8.98 21.59
CA ARG A 236 2.00 -9.18 20.39
C ARG A 236 2.43 -10.44 19.65
N THR A 237 1.47 -11.15 19.10
CA THR A 237 1.73 -12.21 18.11
C THR A 237 2.12 -11.60 16.77
N LEU A 238 2.64 -12.42 15.84
CA LEU A 238 2.93 -11.99 14.48
C LEU A 238 1.72 -11.33 13.82
N ASP A 239 0.55 -11.96 13.87
CA ASP A 239 -0.68 -11.42 13.24
C ASP A 239 -1.14 -10.12 13.90
N GLN A 240 -1.06 -10.02 15.23
CA GLN A 240 -1.37 -8.78 15.93
C GLN A 240 -0.41 -7.66 15.53
N THR A 241 0.89 -7.95 15.49
CA THR A 241 1.90 -6.96 15.07
C THR A 241 1.67 -6.49 13.64
N LEU A 242 1.34 -7.40 12.72
CA LEU A 242 1.02 -7.04 11.34
C LEU A 242 -0.25 -6.18 11.25
N ASN A 243 -1.29 -6.53 12.00
CA ASN A 243 -2.51 -5.74 12.03
C ASN A 243 -2.24 -4.33 12.60
N ASP A 244 -1.52 -4.23 13.71
CA ASP A 244 -1.15 -2.95 14.32
C ASP A 244 -0.39 -2.04 13.33
N ILE A 245 0.57 -2.61 12.57
CA ILE A 245 1.32 -1.88 11.53
C ILE A 245 0.39 -1.46 10.38
N ILE A 246 -0.46 -2.38 9.90
CA ILE A 246 -1.38 -2.10 8.80
C ILE A 246 -2.39 -1.03 9.22
N ASP A 247 -2.97 -1.14 10.40
CA ASP A 247 -3.94 -0.16 10.90
C ASP A 247 -3.30 1.23 11.03
N THR A 248 -2.09 1.31 11.61
CA THR A 248 -1.43 2.59 11.89
C THR A 248 -0.81 3.23 10.66
N TYR A 249 -0.07 2.47 9.85
CA TYR A 249 0.71 3.03 8.74
C TYR A 249 0.00 2.96 7.38
N VAL A 250 -1.03 2.11 7.26
CA VAL A 250 -1.75 1.94 6.00
C VAL A 250 -3.20 2.38 6.14
N ASP A 251 -4.00 1.73 6.97
CA ASP A 251 -5.45 1.92 6.95
C ASP A 251 -5.85 3.29 7.51
N GLU A 252 -5.23 3.79 8.59
CA GLU A 252 -5.52 5.14 9.11
C GLU A 252 -5.18 6.26 8.09
N PRO A 253 -3.96 6.36 7.55
CA PRO A 253 -3.65 7.37 6.54
C PRO A 253 -4.45 7.18 5.25
N MET A 254 -4.78 5.93 4.90
CA MET A 254 -5.48 5.61 3.65
C MET A 254 -7.01 5.79 3.74
N LYS A 255 -7.58 6.12 4.90
CA LYS A 255 -8.99 6.54 5.00
C LYS A 255 -9.27 7.73 4.07
N ALA A 256 -8.36 8.71 4.03
CA ALA A 256 -8.45 9.84 3.11
C ALA A 256 -8.38 9.42 1.64
N VAL A 257 -7.52 8.45 1.31
CA VAL A 257 -7.40 7.89 -0.05
C VAL A 257 -8.66 7.11 -0.43
N THR A 258 -9.22 6.34 0.51
CA THR A 258 -10.50 5.64 0.30
C THR A 258 -11.63 6.61 0.04
N PHE A 259 -11.72 7.70 0.81
CA PHE A 259 -12.68 8.78 0.55
C PHE A 259 -12.48 9.39 -0.84
N LEU A 260 -11.25 9.66 -1.25
CA LEU A 260 -10.95 10.17 -2.58
C LEU A 260 -11.39 9.18 -3.68
N ARG A 261 -11.18 7.88 -3.50
CA ARG A 261 -11.65 6.84 -4.44
C ARG A 261 -13.18 6.85 -4.60
N VAL A 262 -13.91 7.05 -3.51
CA VAL A 262 -15.38 7.20 -3.54
C VAL A 262 -15.77 8.46 -4.31
N MET A 263 -15.08 9.58 -4.08
CA MET A 263 -15.32 10.82 -4.83
C MET A 263 -15.04 10.67 -6.33
N LEU A 264 -14.00 9.93 -6.70
CA LEU A 264 -13.70 9.63 -8.10
C LEU A 264 -14.78 8.76 -8.75
N CYS A 265 -15.32 7.78 -8.02
CA CYS A 265 -16.44 6.95 -8.49
C CYS A 265 -17.70 7.81 -8.71
N LEU A 266 -17.99 8.73 -7.81
CA LEU A 266 -19.08 9.69 -7.95
C LEU A 266 -18.86 10.63 -9.14
N ALA A 267 -17.63 11.10 -9.34
CA ALA A 267 -17.27 11.91 -10.51
C ALA A 267 -17.50 11.15 -11.82
N ALA A 268 -17.15 9.88 -11.89
CA ALA A 268 -17.42 9.02 -13.05
C ALA A 268 -18.93 8.90 -13.32
N PHE A 269 -19.72 8.69 -12.27
CA PHE A 269 -21.18 8.65 -12.36
C PHE A 269 -21.75 9.95 -12.93
N ILE A 270 -21.34 11.11 -12.39
CA ILE A 270 -21.81 12.44 -12.82
C ILE A 270 -21.40 12.68 -14.29
N LEU A 271 -20.14 12.38 -14.63
CA LEU A 271 -19.62 12.55 -15.99
C LEU A 271 -20.44 11.75 -17.01
N VAL A 272 -20.67 10.48 -16.75
CA VAL A 272 -21.46 9.62 -17.63
C VAL A 272 -22.90 10.12 -17.72
N THR A 273 -23.51 10.51 -16.60
CA THR A 273 -24.89 11.04 -16.56
C THR A 273 -24.99 12.32 -17.39
N MET A 274 -24.06 13.26 -17.22
CA MET A 274 -24.06 14.53 -17.95
C MET A 274 -23.89 14.34 -19.46
N ILE A 275 -22.90 13.53 -19.85
CA ILE A 275 -22.64 13.29 -21.29
C ILE A 275 -23.81 12.54 -21.92
N THR A 276 -24.36 11.53 -21.24
CA THR A 276 -25.53 10.79 -21.73
C THR A 276 -26.74 11.70 -21.84
N TYR A 277 -26.97 12.59 -20.87
CA TYR A 277 -28.06 13.55 -20.91
C TYR A 277 -27.96 14.47 -22.10
N VAL A 278 -26.81 15.14 -22.33
CA VAL A 278 -26.58 16.03 -23.48
C VAL A 278 -26.73 15.29 -24.79
N THR A 279 -26.16 14.09 -24.92
CA THR A 279 -26.27 13.26 -26.12
C THR A 279 -27.73 12.88 -26.41
N THR A 280 -28.52 12.64 -25.36
CA THR A 280 -29.94 12.30 -25.52
C THR A 280 -30.79 13.50 -25.91
N LEU A 281 -30.49 14.69 -25.35
CA LEU A 281 -31.17 15.93 -25.79
C LEU A 281 -30.96 16.20 -27.28
N GLU A 282 -29.75 16.03 -27.79
CA GLU A 282 -29.46 16.22 -29.22
C GLU A 282 -30.14 15.17 -30.11
N LYS A 283 -30.48 14.02 -29.57
CA LYS A 283 -31.22 12.95 -30.28
C LYS A 283 -32.72 13.04 -30.09
N THR A 284 -33.25 14.09 -29.48
CA THR A 284 -34.67 14.22 -29.16
C THR A 284 -35.53 14.07 -30.41
N GLN A 285 -35.10 14.65 -31.54
CA GLN A 285 -35.82 14.54 -32.82
C GLN A 285 -35.84 13.10 -33.37
N GLU A 286 -34.68 12.39 -33.31
CA GLU A 286 -34.58 10.99 -33.74
C GLU A 286 -35.43 10.08 -32.82
N ILE A 287 -35.41 10.33 -31.51
CA ILE A 287 -36.22 9.62 -30.53
C ILE A 287 -37.73 9.89 -30.74
N GLY A 288 -38.09 11.13 -31.07
CA GLY A 288 -39.43 11.51 -31.40
C GLY A 288 -39.96 10.75 -32.62
N ILE A 289 -39.16 10.66 -33.70
CA ILE A 289 -39.50 9.89 -34.91
C ILE A 289 -39.68 8.40 -34.57
N LEU A 290 -38.76 7.81 -33.77
CA LEU A 290 -38.87 6.42 -33.38
C LEU A 290 -40.15 6.14 -32.58
N LYS A 291 -40.55 7.04 -31.68
CA LYS A 291 -41.80 6.95 -30.93
C LYS A 291 -43.04 7.10 -31.83
N ALA A 292 -42.99 8.02 -32.78
CA ALA A 292 -44.09 8.21 -33.74
C ALA A 292 -44.34 6.96 -34.60
N ILE A 293 -43.31 6.17 -34.91
CA ILE A 293 -43.38 4.91 -35.61
C ILE A 293 -43.80 3.74 -34.65
N GLY A 294 -44.01 4.02 -33.34
CA GLY A 294 -44.50 3.04 -32.39
C GLY A 294 -43.44 2.42 -31.44
N ALA A 295 -42.23 2.99 -31.37
CA ALA A 295 -41.24 2.51 -30.39
C ALA A 295 -41.66 2.81 -28.95
N SER A 296 -41.60 1.79 -28.09
CA SER A 296 -41.92 1.94 -26.68
C SER A 296 -40.83 2.69 -25.92
N ASN A 297 -41.19 3.33 -24.80
CA ASN A 297 -40.24 3.99 -23.93
C ASN A 297 -39.15 3.03 -23.42
N HIS A 298 -39.50 1.77 -23.18
CA HIS A 298 -38.58 0.72 -22.79
C HIS A 298 -37.53 0.41 -23.86
N TYR A 299 -37.94 0.43 -25.13
CA TYR A 299 -37.02 0.23 -26.27
C TYR A 299 -35.98 1.37 -26.36
N VAL A 300 -36.43 2.62 -26.21
CA VAL A 300 -35.56 3.81 -26.25
C VAL A 300 -34.56 3.74 -25.07
N MET A 301 -35.07 3.41 -23.87
CA MET A 301 -34.23 3.24 -22.68
C MET A 301 -33.16 2.16 -22.90
N LEU A 302 -33.55 1.00 -23.43
CA LEU A 302 -32.61 -0.09 -23.68
C LEU A 302 -31.52 0.29 -24.67
N LEU A 303 -31.85 1.13 -25.66
CA LEU A 303 -30.90 1.62 -26.65
C LEU A 303 -29.85 2.53 -26.00
N ILE A 304 -30.27 3.46 -25.15
CA ILE A 304 -29.37 4.33 -24.37
C ILE A 304 -28.48 3.51 -23.44
N LEU A 305 -29.09 2.57 -22.68
CA LEU A 305 -28.32 1.71 -21.78
C LEU A 305 -27.29 0.84 -22.49
N LYS A 306 -27.58 0.32 -23.66
CA LYS A 306 -26.60 -0.42 -24.49
C LYS A 306 -25.43 0.46 -24.89
N GLN A 307 -25.68 1.72 -25.24
CA GLN A 307 -24.63 2.67 -25.58
C GLN A 307 -23.72 2.95 -24.36
N VAL A 308 -24.32 3.26 -23.20
CA VAL A 308 -23.58 3.50 -21.95
C VAL A 308 -22.81 2.27 -21.53
N ALA A 309 -23.43 1.09 -21.58
CA ALA A 309 -22.79 -0.17 -21.22
C ALA A 309 -21.53 -0.44 -22.08
N LEU A 310 -21.66 -0.25 -23.41
CA LEU A 310 -20.52 -0.46 -24.32
C LEU A 310 -19.39 0.52 -24.05
N THR A 311 -19.68 1.82 -23.93
CA THR A 311 -18.66 2.85 -23.64
C THR A 311 -18.02 2.64 -22.27
N SER A 312 -18.81 2.22 -21.27
CA SER A 312 -18.31 1.92 -19.93
C SER A 312 -17.41 0.68 -19.91
N VAL A 313 -17.78 -0.40 -20.60
CA VAL A 313 -16.93 -1.59 -20.72
C VAL A 313 -15.59 -1.24 -21.36
N ILE A 314 -15.61 -0.50 -22.46
CA ILE A 314 -14.39 -0.04 -23.13
C ILE A 314 -13.54 0.82 -22.17
N GLY A 315 -14.15 1.80 -21.49
CA GLY A 315 -13.47 2.66 -20.50
C GLY A 315 -12.87 1.88 -19.34
N VAL A 316 -13.60 0.88 -18.82
CA VAL A 316 -13.11 -0.01 -17.74
C VAL A 316 -11.90 -0.82 -18.21
N VAL A 317 -11.97 -1.44 -19.39
CA VAL A 317 -10.86 -2.25 -19.92
C VAL A 317 -9.62 -1.40 -20.15
N PHE A 318 -9.76 -0.24 -20.77
CA PHE A 318 -8.62 0.68 -20.94
C PHE A 318 -8.14 1.25 -19.61
N GLY A 319 -9.03 1.49 -18.65
CA GLY A 319 -8.67 1.92 -17.28
C GLY A 319 -7.84 0.88 -16.53
N LEU A 320 -8.18 -0.41 -16.65
CA LEU A 320 -7.38 -1.51 -16.16
C LEU A 320 -5.98 -1.52 -16.79
N ILE A 321 -5.90 -1.46 -18.11
CA ILE A 321 -4.61 -1.47 -18.83
C ILE A 321 -3.76 -0.27 -18.39
N LEU A 322 -4.36 0.92 -18.34
CA LEU A 322 -3.66 2.14 -17.95
C LEU A 322 -3.18 2.12 -16.50
N SER A 323 -3.96 1.51 -15.59
CA SER A 323 -3.55 1.38 -14.19
C SER A 323 -2.30 0.51 -14.02
N TYR A 324 -2.19 -0.59 -14.79
CA TYR A 324 -0.98 -1.41 -14.81
C TYR A 324 0.20 -0.65 -15.41
N LEU A 325 -0.04 0.14 -16.44
CA LEU A 325 1.00 0.98 -17.04
C LEU A 325 1.51 2.02 -16.03
N PHE A 326 0.61 2.69 -15.30
CA PHE A 326 0.98 3.62 -14.23
C PHE A 326 1.77 2.93 -13.12
N ALA A 327 1.41 1.70 -12.75
CA ALA A 327 2.13 0.93 -11.74
C ALA A 327 3.60 0.65 -12.13
N ILE A 328 3.89 0.43 -13.41
CA ILE A 328 5.26 0.21 -13.91
C ILE A 328 6.13 1.47 -13.81
N PHE A 329 5.54 2.64 -14.09
CA PHE A 329 6.26 3.92 -14.06
C PHE A 329 6.21 4.61 -12.70
N ALA A 330 5.49 4.05 -11.73
CA ALA A 330 5.37 4.65 -10.40
C ALA A 330 6.72 4.64 -9.67
N PRO A 331 7.07 5.73 -8.97
CA PRO A 331 8.29 5.79 -8.16
C PRO A 331 8.17 5.01 -6.84
N ILE A 332 7.01 4.41 -6.58
CA ILE A 332 6.68 3.65 -5.37
C ILE A 332 6.16 2.26 -5.76
N PHE A 333 6.26 1.31 -4.83
CA PHE A 333 5.76 -0.04 -5.07
C PHE A 333 4.23 -0.08 -5.10
N VAL A 334 3.68 -0.42 -6.26
CA VAL A 334 2.23 -0.51 -6.51
C VAL A 334 1.87 -1.95 -6.85
N ARG A 335 0.95 -2.53 -6.10
CA ARG A 335 0.46 -3.88 -6.35
C ARG A 335 -1.04 -3.87 -6.63
N ILE A 336 -1.40 -3.97 -7.89
CA ILE A 336 -2.80 -4.06 -8.30
C ILE A 336 -3.28 -5.49 -8.05
N ASP A 337 -4.27 -5.66 -7.16
CA ASP A 337 -4.89 -6.94 -6.88
C ASP A 337 -5.99 -7.23 -7.92
N PRO A 338 -5.97 -8.39 -8.60
CA PRO A 338 -6.98 -8.77 -9.57
C PRO A 338 -8.40 -8.83 -8.99
N VAL A 339 -8.56 -9.30 -7.75
CA VAL A 339 -9.87 -9.42 -7.10
C VAL A 339 -10.45 -8.04 -6.80
N GLU A 340 -9.65 -7.15 -6.19
CA GLU A 340 -10.04 -5.76 -5.95
C GLU A 340 -10.36 -5.05 -7.26
N SER A 341 -9.55 -5.26 -8.30
CA SER A 341 -9.77 -4.69 -9.62
C SER A 341 -11.09 -5.10 -10.24
N ALA A 342 -11.46 -6.37 -10.11
CA ALA A 342 -12.75 -6.88 -10.59
C ALA A 342 -13.93 -6.26 -9.83
N VAL A 343 -13.81 -6.09 -8.51
CA VAL A 343 -14.84 -5.45 -7.67
C VAL A 343 -15.00 -3.98 -8.06
N VAL A 344 -13.91 -3.24 -8.19
CA VAL A 344 -13.92 -1.82 -8.61
C VAL A 344 -14.50 -1.68 -10.01
N ALA A 345 -14.10 -2.54 -10.95
CA ALA A 345 -14.65 -2.57 -12.31
C ALA A 345 -16.17 -2.78 -12.31
N ALA A 346 -16.66 -3.74 -11.52
CA ALA A 346 -18.09 -4.04 -11.41
C ALA A 346 -18.88 -2.88 -10.78
N ILE A 347 -18.36 -2.25 -9.73
CA ILE A 347 -18.97 -1.09 -9.07
C ILE A 347 -19.03 0.10 -10.04
N SER A 348 -17.91 0.40 -10.70
CA SER A 348 -17.82 1.50 -11.67
C SER A 348 -18.75 1.28 -12.85
N PHE A 349 -18.82 0.08 -13.39
CA PHE A 349 -19.76 -0.27 -14.44
C PHE A 349 -21.22 -0.07 -14.03
N LYS A 350 -21.60 -0.53 -12.83
CA LYS A 350 -22.95 -0.32 -12.29
C LYS A 350 -23.27 1.15 -12.09
N ALA A 351 -22.32 1.93 -11.58
CA ALA A 351 -22.46 3.39 -11.42
C ALA A 351 -22.70 4.08 -12.77
N CYS A 352 -21.91 3.74 -13.80
CA CYS A 352 -22.10 4.27 -15.14
C CYS A 352 -23.47 3.90 -15.73
N CYS A 353 -23.92 2.65 -15.58
CA CYS A 353 -25.24 2.22 -16.02
C CYS A 353 -26.37 2.96 -15.29
N ALA A 354 -26.23 3.18 -13.97
CA ALA A 354 -27.18 3.95 -13.19
C ALA A 354 -27.27 5.41 -13.66
N GLY A 355 -26.13 6.04 -13.94
CA GLY A 355 -26.07 7.39 -14.53
C GLY A 355 -26.75 7.47 -15.91
N GLY A 356 -26.46 6.47 -16.76
CA GLY A 356 -27.11 6.34 -18.05
C GLY A 356 -28.63 6.13 -17.96
N TYR A 357 -29.08 5.35 -16.96
CA TYR A 357 -30.49 5.16 -16.70
C TYR A 357 -31.19 6.46 -16.30
N LEU A 358 -30.60 7.23 -15.37
CA LEU A 358 -31.16 8.53 -14.93
C LEU A 358 -31.25 9.52 -16.08
N ALA A 359 -30.21 9.61 -16.91
CA ALA A 359 -30.22 10.48 -18.09
C ALA A 359 -31.24 10.02 -19.14
N GLY A 360 -31.30 8.72 -19.40
CA GLY A 360 -32.25 8.13 -20.36
C GLY A 360 -33.71 8.23 -19.91
N TYR A 361 -33.98 8.14 -18.63
CA TYR A 361 -35.34 8.30 -18.10
C TYR A 361 -35.92 9.67 -18.43
N ARG A 362 -35.15 10.73 -18.28
CA ARG A 362 -35.55 12.09 -18.68
C ARG A 362 -35.89 12.19 -20.16
N ALA A 363 -35.13 11.52 -21.01
CA ALA A 363 -35.34 11.46 -22.45
C ALA A 363 -36.64 10.73 -22.85
N THR A 364 -37.02 9.70 -22.09
CA THR A 364 -38.26 8.95 -22.38
C THR A 364 -39.54 9.78 -22.07
N LEU A 365 -39.41 10.87 -21.32
CA LEU A 365 -40.51 11.76 -20.98
C LEU A 365 -40.76 12.86 -22.04
N VAL A 366 -39.92 12.97 -23.03
CA VAL A 366 -40.09 13.98 -24.11
C VAL A 366 -41.28 13.63 -24.97
N ASP A 367 -42.19 14.63 -25.14
CA ASP A 367 -43.38 14.49 -25.97
C ASP A 367 -42.95 14.52 -27.45
N PRO A 368 -43.41 13.54 -28.32
CA PRO A 368 -43.14 13.53 -29.73
C PRO A 368 -43.55 14.81 -30.46
N MET A 369 -44.63 15.47 -30.02
CA MET A 369 -45.13 16.70 -30.60
C MET A 369 -44.17 17.90 -30.46
N VAL A 370 -43.45 17.98 -29.32
CA VAL A 370 -42.46 19.05 -29.09
C VAL A 370 -41.21 18.83 -29.92
N ALA A 371 -40.83 17.55 -30.14
CA ALA A 371 -39.70 17.21 -30.98
C ALA A 371 -39.86 17.63 -32.47
N PHE A 372 -41.10 17.74 -32.97
CA PHE A 372 -41.37 18.18 -34.35
C PHE A 372 -41.42 19.70 -34.51
N ARG A 373 -41.65 20.49 -33.43
CA ARG A 373 -41.75 21.95 -33.52
C ARG A 373 -40.43 22.69 -33.59
N GLY A 374 -39.30 22.03 -33.31
CA GLY A 374 -37.98 22.64 -33.42
C GLY A 374 -37.69 23.79 -32.44
N GLU A 375 -38.56 23.99 -31.44
CA GLU A 375 -38.41 25.00 -30.36
C GLU A 375 -37.85 24.30 -29.10
N ILE A 376 -36.53 24.21 -29.01
CA ILE A 376 -35.79 24.01 -27.75
C ILE A 376 -34.62 24.99 -27.75
#